data_d3a35eaee5843adc70bafa95687ea181
#
_entry.id   d3a35eaee5843adc70bafa95687ea181
#
_cell.length_a   1.000
_cell.length_b   1.000
_cell.length_c   1.000
_cell.angle_alpha   90.00
_cell.angle_beta   90.00
_cell.angle_gamma   90.00
#
_symmetry.space_group_name_H-M   'P 1'
#
loop_
_entity.id
_entity.type
_entity.pdbx_description
1 polymer ?
#
loop_
_entity_poly.entity_id
_entity_poly.type
_entity_poly.pdbx_seq_one_letter_code
_entity_poly.pdbx_strand_id
1 'polypeptide(L)'
;MTLLWITFATGFGLGLAIAMPVGPISLLCIQQALTRGYGAGVAAGLGVALADTVYGAIAAFGLTAITNVLVNLQAPLRILGLLATIWLAVRIWRDADAPKHLGSGATSGAATCAHLFVLTLANPMTILTFLALFVGARVGLTAGYEAPAALTLGVFAGSLLWWVVVSGVVGVLRERIDDRTLGWINRASALMIAGFAVWIAGGLLGA
;
A
#
# COMPACT_ATOMS: atom_id res chain seq x y z
N MET A 1 -16.19 -7.84 26.24
CA MET A 1 -14.85 -7.24 26.11
C MET A 1 -13.84 -8.20 25.46
N THR A 2 -13.74 -9.46 25.90
CA THR A 2 -12.78 -10.45 25.35
C THR A 2 -12.93 -10.66 23.83
N LEU A 3 -14.15 -10.73 23.31
CA LEU A 3 -14.42 -10.93 21.89
C LEU A 3 -13.91 -9.74 21.04
N LEU A 4 -14.07 -8.51 21.50
CA LEU A 4 -13.61 -7.32 20.76
C LEU A 4 -12.07 -7.28 20.68
N TRP A 5 -11.38 -7.68 21.74
CA TRP A 5 -9.91 -7.79 21.71
C TRP A 5 -9.41 -8.86 20.74
N ILE A 6 -10.09 -10.02 20.70
CA ILE A 6 -9.76 -11.08 19.73
C ILE A 6 -9.98 -10.57 18.30
N THR A 7 -11.10 -9.89 18.05
CA THR A 7 -11.44 -9.34 16.74
C THR A 7 -10.44 -8.26 16.31
N PHE A 8 -10.05 -7.36 17.23
CA PHE A 8 -9.01 -6.37 16.98
C PHE A 8 -7.66 -7.04 16.66
N ALA A 9 -7.25 -8.03 17.46
CA ALA A 9 -5.99 -8.75 17.25
C ALA A 9 -5.99 -9.50 15.91
N THR A 10 -7.12 -10.07 15.51
CA THR A 10 -7.30 -10.68 14.20
C THR A 10 -7.10 -9.63 13.08
N GLY A 11 -7.77 -8.49 13.20
CA GLY A 11 -7.60 -7.37 12.26
C GLY A 11 -6.16 -6.88 12.19
N PHE A 12 -5.50 -6.75 13.34
CA PHE A 12 -4.11 -6.34 13.43
C PHE A 12 -3.17 -7.31 12.70
N GLY A 13 -3.34 -8.62 12.92
CA GLY A 13 -2.59 -9.65 12.21
C GLY A 13 -2.82 -9.64 10.71
N LEU A 14 -4.08 -9.42 10.28
CA LEU A 14 -4.44 -9.28 8.87
C LEU A 14 -3.79 -8.02 8.25
N GLY A 15 -3.85 -6.89 8.94
CA GLY A 15 -3.22 -5.64 8.49
C GLY A 15 -1.70 -5.78 8.29
N LEU A 16 -1.02 -6.44 9.23
CA LEU A 16 0.39 -6.79 9.08
C LEU A 16 0.61 -7.71 7.87
N ALA A 17 -0.16 -8.78 7.76
CA ALA A 17 0.00 -9.78 6.69
C ALA A 17 -0.22 -9.19 5.29
N ILE A 18 -1.13 -8.21 5.16
CA ILE A 18 -1.42 -7.51 3.90
C ILE A 18 -0.31 -6.54 3.54
N ALA A 19 0.27 -5.85 4.54
CA ALA A 19 1.32 -4.85 4.31
C ALA A 19 2.71 -5.45 4.06
N MET A 20 2.98 -6.68 4.54
CA MET A 20 4.30 -7.34 4.43
C MET A 20 4.76 -7.64 3.00
N PRO A 21 3.93 -8.11 2.07
CA PRO A 21 4.40 -8.46 0.74
C PRO A 21 5.03 -7.27 0.02
N VAL A 22 6.23 -7.51 -0.51
CA VAL A 22 6.97 -6.47 -1.24
C VAL A 22 6.38 -6.36 -2.65
N GLY A 23 5.68 -5.27 -2.90
CA GLY A 23 5.10 -4.92 -4.19
C GLY A 23 5.49 -3.50 -4.62
N PRO A 24 4.94 -3.00 -5.74
CA PRO A 24 5.25 -1.65 -6.24
C PRO A 24 4.97 -0.56 -5.20
N ILE A 25 3.89 -0.68 -4.43
CA ILE A 25 3.53 0.28 -3.37
C ILE A 25 4.55 0.24 -2.23
N SER A 26 5.00 -0.97 -1.85
CA SER A 26 6.04 -1.13 -0.82
C SER A 26 7.34 -0.48 -1.24
N LEU A 27 7.75 -0.67 -2.50
CA LEU A 27 8.95 -0.04 -3.06
C LEU A 27 8.86 1.48 -3.03
N LEU A 28 7.67 2.04 -3.27
CA LEU A 28 7.43 3.47 -3.18
C LEU A 28 7.57 4.01 -1.76
N CYS A 29 6.98 3.34 -0.78
CA CYS A 29 7.12 3.73 0.62
C CYS A 29 8.58 3.68 1.06
N ILE A 30 9.31 2.61 0.69
CA ILE A 30 10.74 2.48 0.94
C ILE A 30 11.53 3.61 0.25
N GLN A 31 11.22 3.91 -1.01
CA GLN A 31 11.86 4.99 -1.75
C GLN A 31 11.60 6.36 -1.11
N GLN A 32 10.38 6.65 -0.65
CA GLN A 32 10.09 7.88 0.08
C GLN A 32 10.93 7.99 1.36
N ALA A 33 11.06 6.90 2.11
CA ALA A 33 11.90 6.85 3.30
C ALA A 33 13.39 7.04 2.97
N LEU A 34 13.89 6.41 1.90
CA LEU A 34 15.28 6.53 1.47
C LEU A 34 15.63 7.93 0.96
N THR A 35 14.77 8.52 0.12
CA THR A 35 15.07 9.81 -0.53
C THR A 35 14.76 11.00 0.35
N ARG A 36 13.65 10.96 1.11
CA ARG A 36 13.12 12.09 1.89
C ARG A 36 13.16 11.88 3.41
N GLY A 37 13.56 10.69 3.86
CA GLY A 37 13.71 10.35 5.27
C GLY A 37 12.48 9.73 5.89
N TYR A 38 12.62 9.38 7.19
CA TYR A 38 11.62 8.67 8.00
C TYR A 38 10.21 9.24 7.90
N GLY A 39 10.06 10.56 8.09
CA GLY A 39 8.73 11.20 8.09
C GLY A 39 7.98 11.06 6.75
N ALA A 40 8.70 11.10 5.62
CA ALA A 40 8.11 10.89 4.31
C ALA A 40 7.70 9.42 4.08
N GLY A 41 8.50 8.48 4.59
CA GLY A 41 8.17 7.06 4.59
C GLY A 41 6.92 6.76 5.42
N VAL A 42 6.83 7.33 6.63
CA VAL A 42 5.65 7.20 7.50
C VAL A 42 4.41 7.84 6.85
N ALA A 43 4.54 9.01 6.24
CA ALA A 43 3.43 9.65 5.54
C ALA A 43 2.93 8.82 4.34
N ALA A 44 3.85 8.21 3.60
CA ALA A 44 3.51 7.27 2.53
C ALA A 44 2.79 6.04 3.09
N GLY A 45 3.33 5.43 4.14
CA GLY A 45 2.75 4.28 4.82
C GLY A 45 1.39 4.56 5.45
N LEU A 46 1.17 5.77 5.98
CA LEU A 46 -0.14 6.20 6.47
C LEU A 46 -1.17 6.19 5.33
N GLY A 47 -0.80 6.66 4.14
CA GLY A 47 -1.67 6.61 2.96
C GLY A 47 -2.08 5.18 2.61
N VAL A 48 -1.11 4.25 2.63
CA VAL A 48 -1.38 2.82 2.41
C VAL A 48 -2.30 2.26 3.50
N ALA A 49 -1.98 2.50 4.78
CA ALA A 49 -2.78 1.99 5.91
C ALA A 49 -4.22 2.51 5.89
N LEU A 50 -4.45 3.75 5.48
CA LEU A 50 -5.80 4.30 5.31
C LEU A 50 -6.56 3.59 4.18
N ALA A 51 -5.91 3.28 3.05
CA ALA A 51 -6.52 2.52 1.96
C ALA A 51 -6.84 1.08 2.38
N ASP A 52 -5.94 0.42 3.10
CA ASP A 52 -6.17 -0.91 3.67
C ASP A 52 -7.36 -0.89 4.64
N THR A 53 -7.49 0.19 5.42
CA THR A 53 -8.63 0.40 6.33
C THR A 53 -9.95 0.50 5.58
N VAL A 54 -9.98 1.19 4.44
CA VAL A 54 -11.19 1.27 3.60
C VAL A 54 -11.60 -0.12 3.12
N TYR A 55 -10.66 -0.91 2.61
CA TYR A 55 -10.95 -2.28 2.18
C TYR A 55 -11.34 -3.18 3.36
N GLY A 56 -10.64 -3.03 4.49
CA GLY A 56 -10.96 -3.73 5.74
C GLY A 56 -12.38 -3.43 6.21
N ALA A 57 -12.80 -2.16 6.16
CA ALA A 57 -14.15 -1.74 6.52
C ALA A 57 -15.20 -2.33 5.56
N ILE A 58 -14.98 -2.22 4.24
CA ILE A 58 -15.89 -2.78 3.22
C ILE A 58 -16.13 -4.27 3.48
N ALA A 59 -15.08 -5.01 3.76
CA ALA A 59 -15.16 -6.44 4.02
C ALA A 59 -15.77 -6.76 5.38
N ALA A 60 -15.37 -6.04 6.46
CA ALA A 60 -15.83 -6.28 7.82
C ALA A 60 -17.33 -5.96 8.01
N PHE A 61 -17.80 -4.92 7.35
CA PHE A 61 -19.23 -4.53 7.40
C PHE A 61 -20.09 -5.28 6.37
N GLY A 62 -19.50 -6.18 5.57
CA GLY A 62 -20.22 -6.96 4.58
C GLY A 62 -20.95 -6.10 3.54
N LEU A 63 -20.35 -4.99 3.12
CA LEU A 63 -20.94 -4.02 2.19
C LEU A 63 -21.01 -4.61 0.78
N THR A 64 -21.87 -5.58 0.56
CA THR A 64 -22.01 -6.29 -0.73
C THR A 64 -22.26 -5.35 -1.90
N ALA A 65 -23.02 -4.27 -1.69
CA ALA A 65 -23.25 -3.25 -2.71
C ALA A 65 -21.92 -2.59 -3.17
N ILE A 66 -21.04 -2.25 -2.23
CA ILE A 66 -19.74 -1.64 -2.54
C ILE A 66 -18.80 -2.68 -3.17
N THR A 67 -18.83 -3.93 -2.69
CA THR A 67 -18.07 -5.03 -3.30
C THR A 67 -18.49 -5.23 -4.75
N ASN A 68 -19.77 -5.22 -5.07
CA ASN A 68 -20.28 -5.33 -6.44
C ASN A 68 -19.83 -4.13 -7.32
N VAL A 69 -19.84 -2.90 -6.78
CA VAL A 69 -19.33 -1.73 -7.49
C VAL A 69 -17.84 -1.87 -7.77
N LEU A 70 -17.04 -2.30 -6.79
CA LEU A 70 -15.60 -2.51 -6.96
C LEU A 70 -15.30 -3.60 -8.00
N VAL A 71 -16.05 -4.70 -7.99
CA VAL A 71 -15.92 -5.79 -8.99
C VAL A 71 -16.29 -5.27 -10.37
N ASN A 72 -17.37 -4.51 -10.51
CA ASN A 72 -17.79 -3.93 -11.80
C ASN A 72 -16.80 -2.87 -12.31
N LEU A 73 -16.14 -2.14 -11.40
CA LEU A 73 -15.11 -1.15 -11.72
C LEU A 73 -13.70 -1.76 -11.82
N GLN A 74 -13.56 -3.09 -11.71
CA GLN A 74 -12.25 -3.74 -11.70
C GLN A 74 -11.44 -3.47 -12.97
N ALA A 75 -12.10 -3.47 -14.15
CA ALA A 75 -11.42 -3.21 -15.43
C ALA A 75 -10.90 -1.74 -15.51
N PRO A 76 -11.70 -0.69 -15.30
CA PRO A 76 -11.18 0.68 -15.28
C PRO A 76 -10.17 0.92 -14.16
N LEU A 77 -10.33 0.33 -12.98
CA LEU A 77 -9.35 0.44 -11.89
C LEU A 77 -8.02 -0.21 -12.26
N ARG A 78 -8.03 -1.35 -12.93
CA ARG A 78 -6.81 -2.00 -13.45
C ARG A 78 -6.09 -1.13 -14.47
N ILE A 79 -6.82 -0.50 -15.39
CA ILE A 79 -6.24 0.41 -16.40
C ILE A 79 -5.62 1.63 -15.73
N LEU A 80 -6.32 2.27 -14.79
CA LEU A 80 -5.80 3.41 -14.04
C LEU A 80 -4.57 3.02 -13.22
N GLY A 81 -4.60 1.87 -12.54
CA GLY A 81 -3.46 1.33 -11.80
C GLY A 81 -2.27 1.03 -12.70
N LEU A 82 -2.51 0.48 -13.89
CA LEU A 82 -1.47 0.23 -14.89
C LEU A 82 -0.81 1.53 -15.35
N LEU A 83 -1.61 2.53 -15.74
CA LEU A 83 -1.10 3.83 -16.19
C LEU A 83 -0.31 4.54 -15.08
N ALA A 84 -0.82 4.52 -13.84
CA ALA A 84 -0.13 5.08 -12.68
C ALA A 84 1.19 4.35 -12.40
N THR A 85 1.22 3.02 -12.51
CA THR A 85 2.40 2.19 -12.30
C THR A 85 3.47 2.46 -13.36
N ILE A 86 3.08 2.57 -14.64
CA ILE A 86 4.00 2.92 -15.74
C ILE A 86 4.57 4.33 -15.54
N TRP A 87 3.70 5.30 -15.31
CA TRP A 87 4.13 6.69 -15.07
C TRP A 87 5.16 6.76 -13.93
N LEU A 88 4.92 6.04 -12.88
CA LEU A 88 5.78 6.00 -11.72
C LEU A 88 7.12 5.31 -11.99
N ALA A 89 7.12 4.15 -12.67
CA ALA A 89 8.34 3.48 -13.07
C ALA A 89 9.24 4.39 -13.91
N VAL A 90 8.64 5.11 -14.89
CA VAL A 90 9.34 6.08 -15.74
C VAL A 90 9.89 7.24 -14.90
N ARG A 91 9.11 7.76 -13.96
CA ARG A 91 9.55 8.85 -13.08
C ARG A 91 10.72 8.44 -12.20
N ILE A 92 10.62 7.29 -11.53
CA ILE A 92 11.71 6.76 -10.68
C ILE A 92 12.98 6.53 -11.51
N TRP A 93 12.83 6.00 -12.71
CA TRP A 93 13.96 5.79 -13.60
C TRP A 93 14.67 7.10 -14.01
N ARG A 94 13.88 8.12 -14.35
CA ARG A 94 14.42 9.45 -14.71
C ARG A 94 15.11 10.15 -13.55
N ASP A 95 14.56 10.00 -12.34
CA ASP A 95 15.07 10.62 -11.13
C ASP A 95 16.13 9.75 -10.42
N ALA A 96 16.54 8.60 -11.01
CA ALA A 96 17.41 7.63 -10.35
C ALA A 96 18.78 8.19 -9.96
N ASP A 97 19.32 9.10 -10.73
CA ASP A 97 20.64 9.74 -10.50
C ASP A 97 20.53 11.09 -9.79
N ALA A 98 19.33 11.51 -9.38
CA ALA A 98 19.15 12.76 -8.67
C ALA A 98 19.80 12.68 -7.27
N PRO A 99 20.63 13.67 -6.87
CA PRO A 99 21.23 13.70 -5.54
C PRO A 99 20.17 13.68 -4.43
N LYS A 100 20.48 13.00 -3.31
CA LYS A 100 19.58 12.90 -2.14
C LYS A 100 18.95 14.22 -1.71
N HIS A 101 19.72 15.32 -1.87
CA HIS A 101 19.30 16.65 -1.43
C HIS A 101 18.38 17.39 -2.41
N LEU A 102 18.32 16.98 -3.69
CA LEU A 102 17.42 17.58 -4.69
C LEU A 102 16.01 16.95 -4.72
N GLY A 103 15.83 15.78 -4.10
CA GLY A 103 14.52 15.13 -3.89
C GLY A 103 13.62 15.83 -2.85
N SER A 104 14.09 16.91 -2.24
CA SER A 104 13.37 17.76 -1.30
C SER A 104 12.42 18.77 -1.97
N GLY A 105 12.06 18.58 -3.23
CA GLY A 105 10.91 19.28 -3.81
C GLY A 105 9.72 19.07 -2.87
N ALA A 106 9.19 20.17 -2.32
CA ALA A 106 8.25 20.27 -1.21
C ALA A 106 6.86 19.65 -1.47
N THR A 107 6.80 18.34 -1.75
CA THR A 107 5.53 17.63 -1.55
C THR A 107 5.33 17.45 -0.05
N SER A 108 4.30 18.12 0.49
CA SER A 108 3.95 17.98 1.90
C SER A 108 3.71 16.51 2.25
N GLY A 109 3.94 16.12 3.50
CA GLY A 109 3.63 14.77 3.96
C GLY A 109 2.17 14.39 3.67
N ALA A 110 1.25 15.35 3.72
CA ALA A 110 -0.16 15.18 3.35
C ALA A 110 -0.33 14.81 1.86
N ALA A 111 0.40 15.46 0.95
CA ALA A 111 0.34 15.12 -0.47
C ALA A 111 0.94 13.74 -0.77
N THR A 112 2.01 13.35 -0.07
CA THR A 112 2.57 11.99 -0.16
C THR A 112 1.57 10.96 0.34
N CYS A 113 0.95 11.19 1.48
CA CYS A 113 -0.11 10.34 2.06
C CYS A 113 -1.28 10.18 1.08
N ALA A 114 -1.84 11.29 0.57
CA ALA A 114 -2.95 11.26 -0.38
C ALA A 114 -2.59 10.52 -1.67
N HIS A 115 -1.38 10.72 -2.19
CA HIS A 115 -0.91 10.03 -3.39
C HIS A 115 -0.86 8.50 -3.19
N LEU A 116 -0.24 8.04 -2.09
CA LEU A 116 -0.14 6.61 -1.80
C LEU A 116 -1.52 6.01 -1.46
N PHE A 117 -2.40 6.75 -0.79
CA PHE A 117 -3.77 6.35 -0.53
C PHE A 117 -4.52 6.04 -1.85
N VAL A 118 -4.54 7.01 -2.78
CA VAL A 118 -5.22 6.84 -4.08
C VAL A 118 -4.59 5.70 -4.88
N LEU A 119 -3.26 5.62 -4.92
CA LEU A 119 -2.55 4.58 -5.66
C LEU A 119 -2.85 3.17 -5.09
N THR A 120 -2.94 3.03 -3.77
CA THR A 120 -3.29 1.78 -3.11
C THR A 120 -4.75 1.40 -3.36
N LEU A 121 -5.68 2.35 -3.32
CA LEU A 121 -7.08 2.11 -3.68
C LEU A 121 -7.25 1.71 -5.16
N ALA A 122 -6.42 2.24 -6.06
CA ALA A 122 -6.44 1.86 -7.48
C ALA A 122 -5.70 0.55 -7.78
N ASN A 123 -5.00 -0.03 -6.78
CA ASN A 123 -4.20 -1.23 -7.00
C ASN A 123 -5.05 -2.50 -6.99
N PRO A 124 -5.21 -3.20 -8.14
CA PRO A 124 -6.02 -4.41 -8.21
C PRO A 124 -5.52 -5.55 -7.33
N MET A 125 -4.20 -5.61 -7.06
CA MET A 125 -3.64 -6.64 -6.17
C MET A 125 -4.10 -6.46 -4.73
N THR A 126 -4.21 -5.22 -4.25
CA THR A 126 -4.74 -4.93 -2.92
C THR A 126 -6.19 -5.42 -2.81
N ILE A 127 -7.03 -5.13 -3.82
CA ILE A 127 -8.42 -5.58 -3.87
C ILE A 127 -8.50 -7.11 -3.79
N LEU A 128 -7.73 -7.81 -4.64
CA LEU A 128 -7.72 -9.28 -4.69
C LEU A 128 -7.20 -9.90 -3.38
N THR A 129 -6.18 -9.30 -2.77
CA THR A 129 -5.62 -9.77 -1.50
C THR A 129 -6.65 -9.65 -0.37
N PHE A 130 -7.33 -8.51 -0.28
CA PHE A 130 -8.41 -8.33 0.69
C PHE A 130 -9.55 -9.32 0.46
N LEU A 131 -10.00 -9.47 -0.78
CA LEU A 131 -11.06 -10.41 -1.12
C LEU A 131 -10.69 -11.84 -0.72
N ALA A 132 -9.48 -12.31 -1.06
CA ALA A 132 -9.01 -13.65 -0.71
C ALA A 132 -8.93 -13.88 0.80
N LEU A 133 -8.37 -12.92 1.55
CA LEU A 133 -8.20 -13.01 2.99
C LEU A 133 -9.55 -13.00 3.73
N PHE A 134 -10.49 -12.17 3.32
CA PHE A 134 -11.79 -12.07 3.99
C PHE A 134 -12.71 -13.24 3.67
N VAL A 135 -12.66 -13.77 2.45
CA VAL A 135 -13.35 -15.03 2.11
C VAL A 135 -12.77 -16.18 2.93
N GLY A 136 -11.45 -16.25 3.07
CA GLY A 136 -10.78 -17.29 3.86
C GLY A 136 -11.03 -17.18 5.38
N ALA A 137 -11.09 -15.97 5.91
CA ALA A 137 -11.25 -15.71 7.33
C ALA A 137 -12.70 -15.80 7.85
N ARG A 138 -13.70 -15.99 6.96
CA ARG A 138 -15.14 -15.97 7.30
C ARG A 138 -15.55 -14.79 8.20
N VAL A 139 -14.89 -13.64 8.01
CA VAL A 139 -15.13 -12.43 8.78
C VAL A 139 -16.37 -11.74 8.23
N GLY A 140 -17.28 -11.30 9.09
CA GLY A 140 -18.35 -10.39 8.68
C GLY A 140 -19.79 -10.81 8.91
N LEU A 141 -20.06 -11.83 9.75
CA LEU A 141 -21.43 -12.28 10.02
C LEU A 141 -21.87 -12.09 11.49
N THR A 142 -21.28 -11.13 12.21
CA THR A 142 -21.74 -10.79 13.57
C THR A 142 -22.77 -9.67 13.51
N ALA A 143 -23.87 -9.82 14.25
CA ALA A 143 -24.84 -8.76 14.43
C ALA A 143 -24.19 -7.59 15.23
N GLY A 144 -24.27 -6.36 14.70
CA GLY A 144 -23.76 -5.16 15.35
C GLY A 144 -22.53 -4.55 14.68
N TYR A 145 -22.20 -3.31 15.08
CA TYR A 145 -21.12 -2.51 14.48
C TYR A 145 -19.78 -2.63 15.24
N GLU A 146 -19.78 -3.12 16.46
CA GLU A 146 -18.60 -3.12 17.33
C GLU A 146 -17.49 -4.05 16.83
N ALA A 147 -17.84 -5.27 16.45
CA ALA A 147 -16.87 -6.25 15.97
C ALA A 147 -16.27 -5.84 14.60
N PRO A 148 -17.06 -5.43 13.58
CA PRO A 148 -16.53 -4.88 12.35
C PRO A 148 -15.62 -3.66 12.56
N ALA A 149 -15.99 -2.74 13.47
CA ALA A 149 -15.18 -1.59 13.80
C ALA A 149 -13.84 -1.99 14.46
N ALA A 150 -13.88 -2.93 15.43
CA ALA A 150 -12.67 -3.43 16.07
C ALA A 150 -11.72 -4.09 15.06
N LEU A 151 -12.26 -4.90 14.13
CA LEU A 151 -11.47 -5.52 13.05
C LEU A 151 -10.82 -4.46 12.16
N THR A 152 -11.59 -3.48 11.72
CA THR A 152 -11.13 -2.40 10.85
C THR A 152 -10.00 -1.57 11.50
N LEU A 153 -10.17 -1.22 12.78
CA LEU A 153 -9.14 -0.54 13.57
C LEU A 153 -7.90 -1.41 13.73
N GLY A 154 -8.07 -2.72 13.90
CA GLY A 154 -6.96 -3.66 13.91
C GLY A 154 -6.18 -3.64 12.59
N VAL A 155 -6.86 -3.73 11.45
CA VAL A 155 -6.23 -3.66 10.12
C VAL A 155 -5.42 -2.37 9.97
N PHE A 156 -6.01 -1.23 10.33
CA PHE A 156 -5.29 0.06 10.31
C PHE A 156 -4.02 0.02 11.16
N ALA A 157 -4.15 -0.41 12.42
CA ALA A 157 -3.03 -0.42 13.36
C ALA A 157 -1.91 -1.36 12.91
N GLY A 158 -2.24 -2.55 12.38
CA GLY A 158 -1.28 -3.52 11.87
C GLY A 158 -0.53 -3.02 10.63
N SER A 159 -1.26 -2.50 9.65
CA SER A 159 -0.65 -1.93 8.44
C SER A 159 0.21 -0.70 8.77
N LEU A 160 -0.29 0.20 9.61
CA LEU A 160 0.47 1.40 10.01
C LEU A 160 1.75 1.03 10.77
N LEU A 161 1.67 0.09 11.72
CA LEU A 161 2.85 -0.37 12.45
C LEU A 161 3.92 -0.91 11.51
N TRP A 162 3.53 -1.73 10.53
CA TRP A 162 4.46 -2.22 9.52
C TRP A 162 5.22 -1.09 8.83
N TRP A 163 4.51 -0.07 8.37
CA TRP A 163 5.12 1.06 7.66
C TRP A 163 5.98 1.94 8.56
N VAL A 164 5.61 2.11 9.82
CA VAL A 164 6.44 2.81 10.82
C VAL A 164 7.76 2.06 11.03
N VAL A 165 7.71 0.74 11.19
CA VAL A 165 8.90 -0.10 11.38
C VAL A 165 9.77 -0.07 10.12
N VAL A 166 9.21 -0.31 8.94
CA VAL A 166 9.96 -0.28 7.67
C VAL A 166 10.60 1.08 7.45
N SER A 167 9.86 2.17 7.66
CA SER A 167 10.39 3.54 7.51
C SER A 167 11.50 3.82 8.50
N GLY A 168 11.41 3.30 9.73
CA GLY A 168 12.46 3.42 10.75
C GLY A 168 13.74 2.70 10.35
N VAL A 169 13.62 1.44 9.95
CA VAL A 169 14.75 0.63 9.47
C VAL A 169 15.42 1.29 8.26
N VAL A 170 14.62 1.68 7.28
CA VAL A 170 15.12 2.35 6.07
C VAL A 170 15.74 3.70 6.40
N GLY A 171 15.15 4.46 7.33
CA GLY A 171 15.69 5.74 7.78
C GLY A 171 17.09 5.62 8.39
N VAL A 172 17.34 4.58 9.18
CA VAL A 172 18.67 4.29 9.75
C VAL A 172 19.65 3.85 8.65
N LEU A 173 19.21 2.99 7.74
CA LEU A 173 20.07 2.53 6.65
C LEU A 173 20.44 3.66 5.68
N ARG A 174 19.55 4.65 5.51
CA ARG A 174 19.77 5.80 4.61
C ARG A 174 21.09 6.53 4.87
N GLU A 175 21.49 6.66 6.14
CA GLU A 175 22.74 7.34 6.51
C GLU A 175 23.98 6.58 6.03
N ARG A 176 23.87 5.28 5.78
CA ARG A 176 24.96 4.40 5.31
C ARG A 176 24.96 4.19 3.81
N ILE A 177 23.93 4.63 3.09
CA ILE A 177 23.78 4.46 1.64
C ILE A 177 24.32 5.71 0.95
N ASP A 178 25.29 5.54 0.05
CA ASP A 178 25.80 6.59 -0.81
C ASP A 178 24.86 6.86 -2.00
N ASP A 179 25.05 7.99 -2.67
CA ASP A 179 24.19 8.41 -3.79
C ASP A 179 24.24 7.43 -4.97
N ARG A 180 25.39 6.76 -5.19
CA ARG A 180 25.54 5.76 -6.24
C ARG A 180 24.70 4.52 -5.95
N THR A 181 24.76 4.02 -4.72
CA THR A 181 23.95 2.89 -4.27
C THR A 181 22.45 3.21 -4.32
N LEU A 182 22.08 4.45 -3.94
CA LEU A 182 20.69 4.91 -4.05
C LEU A 182 20.21 4.92 -5.51
N GLY A 183 21.05 5.38 -6.44
CA GLY A 183 20.76 5.34 -7.88
C GLY A 183 20.50 3.91 -8.37
N TRP A 184 21.28 2.93 -7.93
CA TRP A 184 21.07 1.52 -8.26
C TRP A 184 19.77 0.98 -7.66
N ILE A 185 19.46 1.31 -6.40
CA ILE A 185 18.20 0.92 -5.74
C ILE A 185 17.01 1.50 -6.50
N ASN A 186 17.07 2.78 -6.90
CA ASN A 186 16.01 3.42 -7.66
C ASN A 186 15.79 2.75 -9.02
N ARG A 187 16.85 2.44 -9.75
CA ARG A 187 16.77 1.73 -11.04
C ARG A 187 16.20 0.32 -10.88
N ALA A 188 16.66 -0.44 -9.89
CA ALA A 188 16.13 -1.77 -9.59
C ALA A 188 14.65 -1.69 -9.24
N SER A 189 14.23 -0.72 -8.42
CA SER A 189 12.83 -0.48 -8.07
C SER A 189 11.99 -0.13 -9.30
N ALA A 190 12.50 0.75 -10.17
CA ALA A 190 11.81 1.12 -11.41
C ALA A 190 11.61 -0.09 -12.34
N LEU A 191 12.63 -0.96 -12.47
CA LEU A 191 12.53 -2.19 -13.26
C LEU A 191 11.52 -3.18 -12.67
N MET A 192 11.50 -3.37 -11.35
CA MET A 192 10.51 -4.22 -10.69
C MET A 192 9.09 -3.68 -10.87
N ILE A 193 8.91 -2.37 -10.74
CA ILE A 193 7.61 -1.71 -10.94
C ILE A 193 7.17 -1.83 -12.41
N ALA A 194 8.10 -1.67 -13.37
CA ALA A 194 7.82 -1.87 -14.79
C ALA A 194 7.46 -3.32 -15.11
N GLY A 195 8.18 -4.30 -14.54
CA GLY A 195 7.86 -5.72 -14.66
C GLY A 195 6.46 -6.05 -14.13
N PHE A 196 6.07 -5.44 -13.01
CA PHE A 196 4.72 -5.58 -12.47
C PHE A 196 3.65 -4.93 -13.38
N ALA A 197 3.96 -3.78 -14.00
CA ALA A 197 3.07 -3.16 -14.99
C ALA A 197 2.85 -4.08 -16.20
N VAL A 198 3.91 -4.72 -16.70
CA VAL A 198 3.81 -5.72 -17.78
C VAL A 198 2.94 -6.91 -17.36
N TRP A 199 3.09 -7.39 -16.13
CA TRP A 199 2.26 -8.49 -15.62
C TRP A 199 0.77 -8.09 -15.54
N ILE A 200 0.45 -6.88 -15.06
CA ILE A 200 -0.94 -6.35 -15.06
C ILE A 200 -1.47 -6.26 -16.49
N ALA A 201 -0.68 -5.73 -17.43
CA ALA A 201 -1.06 -5.61 -18.84
C ALA A 201 -1.35 -6.98 -19.48
N GLY A 202 -0.50 -7.99 -19.20
CA GLY A 202 -0.71 -9.36 -19.64
C GLY A 202 -2.03 -9.96 -19.13
N GLY A 203 -2.38 -9.68 -17.87
CA GLY A 203 -3.66 -10.09 -17.29
C GLY A 203 -4.89 -9.36 -17.86
N LEU A 204 -4.70 -8.18 -18.47
CA LEU A 204 -5.78 -7.46 -19.17
C LEU A 204 -5.99 -7.98 -20.60
N LEU A 205 -4.92 -8.48 -21.24
CA LEU A 205 -4.98 -8.99 -22.62
C LEU A 205 -5.40 -10.46 -22.69
N GLY A 206 -5.26 -11.21 -21.59
CA GLY A 206 -5.61 -12.63 -21.49
C GLY A 206 -6.98 -12.90 -20.86
N ALA A 207 -7.74 -11.85 -20.49
CA ALA A 207 -9.11 -11.93 -19.97
C ALA A 207 -10.11 -11.45 -21.01
#